data_0b2ebb0ed3e0e94837f84b11a3b84ef1
#
_entry.id   0b2ebb0ed3e0e94837f84b11a3b84ef1
#
_cell.length_a   1.000
_cell.length_b   1.000
_cell.length_c   1.000
_cell.angle_alpha   90.00
_cell.angle_beta   90.00
_cell.angle_gamma   90.00
#
_symmetry.space_group_name_H-M   'P 1'
#
loop_
_entity.id
_entity.type
_entity.pdbx_description
1 polymer ?
#
loop_
_entity_poly.entity_id
_entity_poly.type
_entity_poly.pdbx_seq_one_letter_code
_entity_poly.pdbx_strand_id
1 'polypeptide(L)'
;MNRNEFFQALPVTKLLLRLTSAAVEICTDDIEDIHVMISGARTDQDALRIGESAGVLTLEQPVSALAKSASSSSWMQIAIRLPRTWKGAIDGRSVTGWMNLRGLTGTDLSLDTVSGLVMASELDFITVSIRAVTSDVKLSQVHCDKCSLFSTSGSLTAMRSALRMGLANSVTGLISLDLVAPFEELTLNSVTGDLGVDAPISECDAVLRSVSGRIRTSGISIVEGAAKLRATTVSGDLDMTSNIE
;
A
#
# COMPACT_ATOMS: atom_id res chain seq x y z
N MET A 1 -27.34 -3.57 11.96
CA MET A 1 -28.05 -3.05 10.77
C MET A 1 -26.98 -2.54 9.83
N ASN A 2 -27.04 -2.82 8.55
CA ASN A 2 -26.02 -2.37 7.61
C ASN A 2 -26.61 -1.22 6.78
N ARG A 3 -25.79 -0.20 6.50
CA ARG A 3 -26.11 0.88 5.57
C ARG A 3 -25.50 0.53 4.22
N ASN A 4 -26.28 0.59 3.16
CA ASN A 4 -25.84 0.32 1.79
C ASN A 4 -26.11 1.54 0.93
N GLU A 5 -25.12 1.95 0.15
CA GLU A 5 -25.17 3.05 -0.80
C GLU A 5 -24.69 2.57 -2.15
N PHE A 6 -25.30 3.09 -3.22
CA PHE A 6 -25.01 2.73 -4.60
C PHE A 6 -24.71 3.99 -5.39
N PHE A 7 -23.65 3.97 -6.20
CA PHE A 7 -23.24 5.09 -7.03
C PHE A 7 -22.96 4.61 -8.44
N GLN A 8 -23.37 5.38 -9.44
CA GLN A 8 -23.04 5.09 -10.82
C GLN A 8 -21.51 5.15 -11.00
N ALA A 9 -20.94 4.10 -11.60
CA ALA A 9 -19.51 4.00 -11.74
C ALA A 9 -18.92 4.93 -12.81
N LEU A 10 -19.67 5.18 -13.88
CA LEU A 10 -19.16 5.93 -15.03
C LEU A 10 -18.69 7.36 -14.76
N PRO A 11 -19.33 8.19 -13.90
CA PRO A 11 -18.77 9.51 -13.61
C PRO A 11 -17.63 9.45 -12.61
N VAL A 12 -17.47 8.35 -11.85
CA VAL A 12 -16.49 8.28 -10.74
C VAL A 12 -15.12 7.87 -11.25
N THR A 13 -14.21 8.83 -11.27
CA THR A 13 -12.80 8.63 -11.65
C THR A 13 -11.86 8.59 -10.44
N LYS A 14 -12.34 8.97 -9.27
CA LYS A 14 -11.55 9.00 -8.04
C LYS A 14 -12.36 8.57 -6.82
N LEU A 15 -11.75 7.73 -6.00
CA LEU A 15 -12.24 7.37 -4.67
C LEU A 15 -11.42 8.12 -3.61
N LEU A 16 -12.08 8.88 -2.76
CA LEU A 16 -11.47 9.69 -1.72
C LEU A 16 -11.95 9.21 -0.34
N LEU A 17 -11.04 8.67 0.45
CA LEU A 17 -11.32 8.20 1.80
C LEU A 17 -10.64 9.09 2.84
N ARG A 18 -11.40 9.61 3.78
CA ARG A 18 -10.91 10.41 4.91
C ARG A 18 -11.49 9.83 6.19
N LEU A 19 -10.77 8.88 6.75
CA LEU A 19 -11.27 8.05 7.85
C LEU A 19 -10.43 8.28 9.11
N THR A 20 -11.07 8.09 10.24
CA THR A 20 -10.41 8.22 11.53
C THR A 20 -10.19 6.86 12.18
N SER A 21 -11.22 6.02 12.14
CA SER A 21 -11.17 4.67 12.73
C SER A 21 -12.17 3.79 11.98
N ALA A 22 -11.67 3.04 11.03
CA ALA A 22 -12.48 2.10 10.27
C ALA A 22 -11.63 0.98 9.69
N ALA A 23 -12.21 -0.18 9.58
CA ALA A 23 -11.70 -1.27 8.76
C ALA A 23 -12.24 -1.11 7.35
N VAL A 24 -11.37 -1.01 6.36
CA VAL A 24 -11.75 -0.76 4.96
C VAL A 24 -11.35 -1.95 4.09
N GLU A 25 -12.29 -2.44 3.34
CA GLU A 25 -12.06 -3.41 2.26
C GLU A 25 -12.48 -2.79 0.93
N ILE A 26 -11.59 -2.82 -0.06
CA ILE A 26 -11.87 -2.37 -1.42
C ILE A 26 -11.52 -3.50 -2.38
N CYS A 27 -12.48 -3.94 -3.17
CA CYS A 27 -12.20 -4.95 -4.19
C CYS A 27 -13.08 -4.74 -5.41
N THR A 28 -12.72 -5.42 -6.51
CA THR A 28 -13.55 -5.46 -7.70
C THR A 28 -14.56 -6.61 -7.64
N ASP A 29 -15.69 -6.39 -8.28
CA ASP A 29 -16.74 -7.41 -8.44
C ASP A 29 -17.39 -7.31 -9.83
N ASP A 30 -18.18 -8.31 -10.19
CA ASP A 30 -18.93 -8.33 -11.47
C ASP A 30 -20.26 -7.57 -11.33
N ILE A 31 -20.13 -6.26 -11.21
CA ILE A 31 -21.21 -5.29 -10.99
C ILE A 31 -21.03 -4.09 -11.92
N GLU A 32 -22.10 -3.32 -12.15
CA GLU A 32 -22.07 -2.12 -12.99
C GLU A 32 -21.87 -0.84 -12.17
N ASP A 33 -22.41 -0.80 -10.96
CA ASP A 33 -22.37 0.34 -10.05
C ASP A 33 -21.39 0.11 -8.89
N ILE A 34 -20.94 1.19 -8.27
CA ILE A 34 -20.13 1.13 -7.06
C ILE A 34 -21.04 0.85 -5.86
N HIS A 35 -20.76 -0.20 -5.12
CA HIS A 35 -21.48 -0.55 -3.91
C HIS A 35 -20.64 -0.24 -2.67
N VAL A 36 -21.19 0.54 -1.75
CA VAL A 36 -20.59 0.89 -0.45
C VAL A 36 -21.45 0.31 0.65
N MET A 37 -20.90 -0.66 1.36
CA MET A 37 -21.56 -1.33 2.48
C MET A 37 -20.88 -0.93 3.79
N ILE A 38 -21.66 -0.44 4.75
CA ILE A 38 -21.15 0.04 6.03
C ILE A 38 -21.82 -0.77 7.13
N SER A 39 -21.00 -1.32 8.01
CA SER A 39 -21.44 -2.05 9.20
C SER A 39 -20.76 -1.51 10.45
N GLY A 40 -21.39 -1.68 11.62
CA GLY A 40 -20.91 -1.17 12.89
C GLY A 40 -22.02 -0.51 13.71
N ALA A 41 -21.66 0.28 14.72
CA ALA A 41 -22.63 1.00 15.52
C ALA A 41 -23.37 2.05 14.67
N ARG A 42 -24.68 2.20 14.90
CA ARG A 42 -25.52 3.10 14.12
C ARG A 42 -25.05 4.56 14.19
N THR A 43 -24.59 4.99 15.36
CA THR A 43 -24.04 6.32 15.56
C THR A 43 -22.82 6.62 14.67
N ASP A 44 -21.99 5.61 14.45
CA ASP A 44 -20.78 5.74 13.62
C ASP A 44 -21.15 5.72 12.13
N GLN A 45 -22.13 4.90 11.76
CA GLN A 45 -22.67 4.88 10.38
C GLN A 45 -23.35 6.19 10.01
N ASP A 46 -24.12 6.77 10.93
CA ASP A 46 -24.83 8.05 10.71
C ASP A 46 -23.84 9.25 10.66
N ALA A 47 -22.68 9.13 11.31
CA ALA A 47 -21.64 10.14 11.28
C ALA A 47 -20.83 10.12 9.97
N LEU A 48 -20.77 8.98 9.25
CA LEU A 48 -20.04 8.87 8.00
C LEU A 48 -20.77 9.63 6.89
N ARG A 49 -20.10 10.59 6.30
CA ARG A 49 -20.57 11.35 5.13
C ARG A 49 -20.12 10.64 3.87
N ILE A 50 -21.05 10.37 2.98
CA ILE A 50 -20.77 9.77 1.67
C ILE A 50 -21.45 10.64 0.62
N GLY A 51 -20.72 10.95 -0.43
CA GLY A 51 -21.28 11.74 -1.53
C GLY A 51 -20.39 11.69 -2.76
N GLU A 52 -21.01 11.81 -3.91
CA GLU A 52 -20.32 11.94 -5.20
C GLU A 52 -20.46 13.37 -5.68
N SER A 53 -19.36 13.96 -6.13
CA SER A 53 -19.33 15.28 -6.77
C SER A 53 -18.17 15.36 -7.76
N ALA A 54 -18.46 15.84 -8.97
CA ALA A 54 -17.46 16.07 -10.01
C ALA A 54 -16.56 14.84 -10.30
N GLY A 55 -17.13 13.64 -10.28
CA GLY A 55 -16.40 12.41 -10.53
C GLY A 55 -15.55 11.90 -9.35
N VAL A 56 -15.74 12.47 -8.16
CA VAL A 56 -15.07 12.04 -6.93
C VAL A 56 -16.10 11.47 -5.96
N LEU A 57 -15.97 10.18 -5.66
CA LEU A 57 -16.74 9.56 -4.58
C LEU A 57 -15.97 9.74 -3.27
N THR A 58 -16.53 10.49 -2.34
CA THR A 58 -15.91 10.82 -1.05
C THR A 58 -16.59 10.08 0.09
N LEU A 59 -15.78 9.45 0.94
CA LEU A 59 -16.19 8.89 2.21
C LEU A 59 -15.42 9.62 3.32
N GLU A 60 -16.12 10.36 4.16
CA GLU A 60 -15.52 11.20 5.21
C GLU A 60 -16.09 10.86 6.58
N GLN A 61 -15.23 10.47 7.50
CA GLN A 61 -15.56 10.31 8.90
C GLN A 61 -15.08 11.54 9.68
N PRO A 62 -16.00 12.35 10.24
CA PRO A 62 -15.62 13.56 10.95
C PRO A 62 -14.83 13.25 12.22
N VAL A 63 -13.83 14.09 12.51
CA VAL A 63 -12.93 13.94 13.69
C VAL A 63 -13.68 13.93 15.02
N SER A 64 -14.85 14.58 15.08
CA SER A 64 -15.73 14.57 16.26
C SER A 64 -16.26 13.18 16.64
N ALA A 65 -16.21 12.22 15.72
CA ALA A 65 -16.59 10.83 16.00
C ALA A 65 -15.58 10.12 16.93
N LEU A 66 -14.32 10.56 16.95
CA LEU A 66 -13.29 9.99 17.84
C LEU A 66 -13.61 10.11 19.32
N ALA A 67 -14.18 11.25 19.74
CA ALA A 67 -14.48 11.51 21.15
C ALA A 67 -15.60 10.61 21.69
N LYS A 68 -16.45 10.06 20.82
CA LYS A 68 -17.58 9.21 21.18
C LYS A 68 -17.27 7.72 21.08
N SER A 69 -16.31 7.34 20.21
CA SER A 69 -15.98 5.92 19.97
C SER A 69 -14.95 5.34 20.95
N ALA A 70 -14.30 6.16 21.74
CA ALA A 70 -13.32 5.72 22.74
C ALA A 70 -13.89 4.76 23.82
N SER A 71 -15.20 4.61 23.87
CA SER A 71 -15.89 3.72 24.83
C SER A 71 -16.55 2.50 24.20
N SER A 72 -16.56 2.34 22.87
CA SER A 72 -17.15 1.19 22.21
C SER A 72 -16.10 0.40 21.42
N SER A 73 -15.97 -0.88 21.71
CA SER A 73 -15.09 -1.83 20.99
C SER A 73 -15.61 -2.21 19.59
N SER A 74 -16.60 -1.53 19.06
CA SER A 74 -17.16 -1.82 17.74
C SER A 74 -16.51 -0.94 16.68
N TRP A 75 -15.66 -1.55 15.86
CA TRP A 75 -15.05 -0.92 14.72
C TRP A 75 -16.07 -0.79 13.59
N MET A 76 -16.12 0.39 12.97
CA MET A 76 -16.85 0.54 11.72
C MET A 76 -16.12 -0.21 10.62
N GLN A 77 -16.87 -1.00 9.86
CA GLN A 77 -16.36 -1.68 8.67
C GLN A 77 -17.00 -1.06 7.43
N ILE A 78 -16.17 -0.77 6.44
CA ILE A 78 -16.57 -0.22 5.16
C ILE A 78 -16.08 -1.18 4.08
N ALA A 79 -17.00 -1.78 3.34
CA ALA A 79 -16.67 -2.58 2.18
C ALA A 79 -17.12 -1.84 0.91
N ILE A 80 -16.16 -1.61 0.00
CA ILE A 80 -16.38 -0.93 -1.27
C ILE A 80 -16.15 -1.94 -2.39
N ARG A 81 -17.19 -2.20 -3.17
CA ARG A 81 -17.14 -3.05 -4.36
C ARG A 81 -17.15 -2.15 -5.59
N LEU A 82 -16.13 -2.28 -6.41
CA LEU A 82 -15.96 -1.53 -7.64
C LEU A 82 -16.21 -2.44 -8.85
N PRO A 83 -16.80 -1.95 -9.94
CA PRO A 83 -16.84 -2.70 -11.19
C PRO A 83 -15.44 -3.07 -11.66
N ARG A 84 -15.27 -4.24 -12.27
CA ARG A 84 -13.99 -4.66 -12.89
C ARG A 84 -13.49 -3.70 -13.97
N THR A 85 -14.40 -2.94 -14.57
CA THR A 85 -14.09 -1.93 -15.59
C THR A 85 -13.60 -0.61 -15.01
N TRP A 86 -13.76 -0.39 -13.71
CA TRP A 86 -13.32 0.83 -13.05
C TRP A 86 -11.79 0.90 -12.98
N LYS A 87 -11.21 2.02 -13.41
CA LYS A 87 -9.77 2.24 -13.50
C LYS A 87 -9.37 3.63 -12.98
N GLY A 88 -10.00 4.08 -11.93
CA GLY A 88 -9.74 5.41 -11.37
C GLY A 88 -8.57 5.44 -10.39
N ALA A 89 -8.44 6.58 -9.72
CA ALA A 89 -7.47 6.80 -8.66
C ALA A 89 -8.08 6.55 -7.27
N ILE A 90 -7.28 6.07 -6.33
CA ILE A 90 -7.68 5.87 -4.94
C ILE A 90 -6.77 6.71 -4.04
N ASP A 91 -7.37 7.58 -3.21
CA ASP A 91 -6.68 8.39 -2.22
C ASP A 91 -7.32 8.15 -0.84
N GLY A 92 -6.64 7.35 -0.03
CA GLY A 92 -7.12 6.91 1.28
C GLY A 92 -6.28 7.47 2.42
N ARG A 93 -6.93 8.04 3.43
CA ARG A 93 -6.28 8.41 4.70
C ARG A 93 -7.04 7.80 5.86
N SER A 94 -6.30 7.18 6.78
CA SER A 94 -6.85 6.66 8.03
C SER A 94 -5.92 6.97 9.20
N VAL A 95 -6.50 7.18 10.37
CA VAL A 95 -5.67 7.29 11.59
C VAL A 95 -5.48 5.91 12.20
N THR A 96 -6.57 5.14 12.36
CA THR A 96 -6.52 3.79 12.91
C THR A 96 -7.42 2.86 12.11
N GLY A 97 -7.05 1.60 12.06
CA GLY A 97 -7.81 0.58 11.33
C GLY A 97 -6.98 -0.06 10.23
N TRP A 98 -7.48 -1.14 9.68
CA TRP A 98 -6.81 -1.81 8.58
C TRP A 98 -7.42 -1.41 7.24
N MET A 99 -6.60 -1.39 6.22
CA MET A 99 -7.02 -1.24 4.83
C MET A 99 -6.62 -2.48 4.05
N ASN A 100 -7.58 -3.10 3.40
CA ASN A 100 -7.38 -4.25 2.54
C ASN A 100 -7.87 -3.93 1.13
N LEU A 101 -6.96 -3.93 0.17
CA LEU A 101 -7.25 -3.68 -1.24
C LEU A 101 -6.96 -4.94 -2.05
N ARG A 102 -7.90 -5.34 -2.90
CA ARG A 102 -7.74 -6.56 -3.67
C ARG A 102 -8.32 -6.49 -5.08
N GLY A 103 -7.54 -7.00 -6.05
CA GLY A 103 -8.00 -7.20 -7.44
C GLY A 103 -8.31 -5.89 -8.16
N LEU A 104 -7.57 -4.81 -7.88
CA LEU A 104 -7.85 -3.48 -8.40
C LEU A 104 -6.89 -3.10 -9.52
N THR A 105 -7.42 -2.42 -10.52
CA THR A 105 -6.63 -1.78 -11.59
C THR A 105 -6.93 -0.29 -11.62
N GLY A 106 -5.91 0.55 -11.76
CA GLY A 106 -6.13 2.00 -11.76
C GLY A 106 -4.90 2.81 -12.17
N THR A 107 -4.99 4.11 -12.00
CA THR A 107 -3.88 5.03 -12.30
C THR A 107 -3.00 5.27 -11.10
N ASP A 108 -3.58 5.73 -10.00
CA ASP A 108 -2.85 6.15 -8.82
C ASP A 108 -3.48 5.58 -7.55
N LEU A 109 -2.67 4.93 -6.75
CA LEU A 109 -3.03 4.49 -5.41
C LEU A 109 -2.19 5.28 -4.40
N SER A 110 -2.83 6.08 -3.57
CA SER A 110 -2.20 6.82 -2.48
C SER A 110 -2.87 6.49 -1.16
N LEU A 111 -2.12 5.91 -0.23
CA LEU A 111 -2.62 5.56 1.10
C LEU A 111 -1.73 6.18 2.19
N ASP A 112 -2.34 6.91 3.11
CA ASP A 112 -1.70 7.44 4.31
C ASP A 112 -2.36 6.82 5.56
N THR A 113 -1.57 6.19 6.43
CA THR A 113 -2.07 5.65 7.71
C THR A 113 -1.15 5.99 8.87
N VAL A 114 -1.73 6.21 10.04
CA VAL A 114 -0.93 6.38 11.26
C VAL A 114 -0.69 5.03 11.92
N SER A 115 -1.76 4.26 12.16
CA SER A 115 -1.64 2.94 12.75
C SER A 115 -2.67 1.98 12.14
N GLY A 116 -2.28 0.74 11.99
CA GLY A 116 -3.11 -0.29 11.37
C GLY A 116 -2.39 -0.99 10.22
N LEU A 117 -2.88 -2.12 9.81
CA LEU A 117 -2.28 -2.92 8.75
C LEU A 117 -2.77 -2.45 7.38
N VAL A 118 -1.85 -2.26 6.44
CA VAL A 118 -2.18 -2.06 5.01
C VAL A 118 -1.84 -3.35 4.27
N MET A 119 -2.84 -3.96 3.68
CA MET A 119 -2.73 -5.11 2.79
C MET A 119 -3.20 -4.73 1.39
N ALA A 120 -2.38 -5.00 0.40
CA ALA A 120 -2.70 -4.73 -0.99
C ALA A 120 -2.31 -5.95 -1.82
N SER A 121 -3.27 -6.56 -2.50
CA SER A 121 -3.04 -7.78 -3.26
C SER A 121 -3.69 -7.74 -4.64
N GLU A 122 -3.00 -8.35 -5.61
CA GLU A 122 -3.51 -8.46 -6.99
C GLU A 122 -3.82 -7.05 -7.58
N LEU A 123 -2.89 -6.11 -7.45
CA LEU A 123 -3.06 -4.74 -7.91
C LEU A 123 -2.27 -4.45 -9.18
N ASP A 124 -2.88 -3.63 -10.05
CA ASP A 124 -2.23 -3.13 -11.28
C ASP A 124 -2.46 -1.60 -11.37
N PHE A 125 -1.44 -0.82 -11.01
CA PHE A 125 -1.50 0.64 -10.98
C PHE A 125 -0.27 1.25 -11.66
N ILE A 126 -0.40 2.44 -12.22
CA ILE A 126 0.76 3.17 -12.73
C ILE A 126 1.63 3.63 -11.54
N THR A 127 0.99 4.20 -10.52
CA THR A 127 1.69 4.69 -9.33
C THR A 127 1.08 4.13 -8.05
N VAL A 128 1.93 3.62 -7.15
CA VAL A 128 1.55 3.20 -5.81
C VAL A 128 2.36 3.98 -4.79
N SER A 129 1.71 4.70 -3.89
CA SER A 129 2.34 5.44 -2.81
C SER A 129 1.67 5.11 -1.48
N ILE A 130 2.40 4.51 -0.56
CA ILE A 130 1.87 4.15 0.76
C ILE A 130 2.77 4.73 1.84
N ARG A 131 2.17 5.50 2.74
CA ARG A 131 2.84 6.07 3.91
C ARG A 131 2.19 5.56 5.18
N ALA A 132 3.02 5.04 6.06
CA ALA A 132 2.61 4.52 7.36
C ALA A 132 3.47 5.15 8.47
N VAL A 133 2.93 5.31 9.66
CA VAL A 133 3.74 5.72 10.82
C VAL A 133 4.11 4.51 11.65
N THR A 134 3.13 3.79 12.19
CA THR A 134 3.34 2.59 13.01
C THR A 134 2.54 1.42 12.45
N SER A 135 2.83 1.03 11.21
CA SER A 135 2.03 0.03 10.50
C SER A 135 2.92 -0.81 9.61
N ASP A 136 2.59 -2.08 9.51
CA ASP A 136 3.11 -2.93 8.45
C ASP A 136 2.38 -2.65 7.14
N VAL A 137 3.14 -2.63 6.06
CA VAL A 137 2.64 -2.55 4.69
C VAL A 137 2.99 -3.85 3.98
N LYS A 138 1.96 -4.57 3.54
CA LYS A 138 2.10 -5.86 2.86
C LYS A 138 1.51 -5.77 1.47
N LEU A 139 2.37 -5.83 0.48
CA LEU A 139 2.01 -5.93 -0.93
C LEU A 139 2.16 -7.39 -1.38
N SER A 140 1.26 -7.88 -2.19
CA SER A 140 1.35 -9.21 -2.80
C SER A 140 0.81 -9.17 -4.22
N GLN A 141 1.60 -9.61 -5.18
CA GLN A 141 1.22 -9.61 -6.60
C GLN A 141 0.80 -8.21 -7.08
N VAL A 142 1.61 -7.21 -6.75
CA VAL A 142 1.40 -5.82 -7.15
C VAL A 142 2.28 -5.50 -8.36
N HIS A 143 1.65 -4.99 -9.41
CA HIS A 143 2.34 -4.49 -10.60
C HIS A 143 2.22 -2.97 -10.63
N CYS A 144 3.35 -2.26 -10.72
CA CYS A 144 3.34 -0.81 -10.92
C CYS A 144 4.63 -0.27 -11.52
N ASP A 145 4.49 0.83 -12.24
CA ASP A 145 5.65 1.55 -12.79
C ASP A 145 6.43 2.24 -11.67
N LYS A 146 5.73 2.88 -10.74
CA LYS A 146 6.36 3.61 -9.63
C LYS A 146 5.77 3.18 -8.30
N CYS A 147 6.62 2.69 -7.42
CA CYS A 147 6.25 2.30 -6.05
C CYS A 147 7.00 3.15 -5.03
N SER A 148 6.28 3.74 -4.10
CA SER A 148 6.86 4.52 -3.00
C SER A 148 6.27 4.06 -1.67
N LEU A 149 7.10 3.46 -0.83
CA LEU A 149 6.72 2.93 0.47
C LEU A 149 7.48 3.66 1.57
N PHE A 150 6.77 4.17 2.56
CA PHE A 150 7.35 4.87 3.70
C PHE A 150 6.75 4.35 5.01
N SER A 151 7.62 4.03 5.97
CA SER A 151 7.20 3.73 7.34
C SER A 151 8.14 4.39 8.33
N THR A 152 7.63 4.76 9.49
CA THR A 152 8.52 5.13 10.61
C THR A 152 8.82 3.89 11.45
N SER A 153 7.81 3.09 11.74
CA SER A 153 7.96 1.84 12.49
C SER A 153 7.00 0.80 11.94
N GLY A 154 7.54 -0.24 11.39
CA GLY A 154 6.79 -1.32 10.74
C GLY A 154 7.52 -1.85 9.52
N SER A 155 7.19 -3.06 9.15
CA SER A 155 7.80 -3.73 8.01
C SER A 155 7.15 -3.32 6.71
N LEU A 156 7.97 -3.14 5.68
CA LEU A 156 7.55 -2.92 4.30
C LEU A 156 7.87 -4.18 3.49
N THR A 157 6.85 -4.90 3.07
CA THR A 157 7.04 -6.14 2.33
C THR A 157 6.30 -6.11 0.99
N ALA A 158 6.98 -6.52 -0.07
CA ALA A 158 6.37 -6.76 -1.37
C ALA A 158 6.72 -8.19 -1.79
N MET A 159 5.72 -9.03 -1.96
CA MET A 159 5.86 -10.43 -2.31
C MET A 159 5.34 -10.67 -3.73
N ARG A 160 6.14 -11.38 -4.54
CA ARG A 160 5.79 -11.76 -5.92
C ARG A 160 5.28 -10.57 -6.74
N SER A 161 5.93 -9.42 -6.58
CA SER A 161 5.50 -8.15 -7.17
C SER A 161 6.40 -7.73 -8.33
N ALA A 162 5.89 -6.90 -9.23
CA ALA A 162 6.66 -6.31 -10.33
C ALA A 162 6.68 -4.79 -10.16
N LEU A 163 7.82 -4.27 -9.77
CA LEU A 163 8.04 -2.84 -9.51
C LEU A 163 9.14 -2.35 -10.46
N ARG A 164 8.78 -1.52 -11.44
CA ARG A 164 9.78 -0.99 -12.39
C ARG A 164 10.72 0.00 -11.71
N MET A 165 10.18 0.94 -10.94
CA MET A 165 10.93 1.87 -10.11
C MET A 165 10.38 1.85 -8.69
N GLY A 166 11.25 1.67 -7.70
CA GLY A 166 10.85 1.52 -6.30
C GLY A 166 11.65 2.41 -5.35
N LEU A 167 10.95 3.03 -4.41
CA LEU A 167 11.53 3.73 -3.27
C LEU A 167 10.90 3.19 -1.99
N ALA A 168 11.71 2.61 -1.11
CA ALA A 168 11.24 2.17 0.19
C ALA A 168 12.12 2.75 1.31
N ASN A 169 11.49 3.49 2.21
CA ASN A 169 12.16 4.11 3.34
C ASN A 169 11.51 3.69 4.65
N SER A 170 12.33 3.24 5.61
CA SER A 170 11.89 2.97 6.97
C SER A 170 12.86 3.61 7.98
N VAL A 171 12.38 3.93 9.17
CA VAL A 171 13.27 4.27 10.27
C VAL A 171 13.59 3.00 11.05
N THR A 172 12.57 2.23 11.43
CA THR A 172 12.73 0.93 12.10
C THR A 172 11.83 -0.10 11.46
N GLY A 173 12.39 -1.21 11.04
CA GLY A 173 11.64 -2.31 10.43
C GLY A 173 12.31 -2.90 9.20
N LEU A 174 11.92 -4.10 8.90
CA LEU A 174 12.37 -4.84 7.72
C LEU A 174 11.83 -4.21 6.43
N ILE A 175 12.68 -4.08 5.42
CA ILE A 175 12.23 -3.86 4.03
C ILE A 175 12.58 -5.12 3.24
N SER A 176 11.58 -5.80 2.70
CA SER A 176 11.77 -7.02 1.92
C SER A 176 10.99 -6.96 0.61
N LEU A 177 11.69 -7.04 -0.50
CA LEU A 177 11.12 -7.02 -1.84
C LEU A 177 11.44 -8.34 -2.54
N ASP A 178 10.43 -9.15 -2.78
CA ASP A 178 10.47 -10.35 -3.64
C ASP A 178 9.79 -10.00 -4.97
N LEU A 179 10.59 -9.87 -6.01
CA LEU A 179 10.17 -9.41 -7.33
C LEU A 179 10.12 -10.56 -8.32
N VAL A 180 9.10 -10.53 -9.18
CA VAL A 180 8.91 -11.51 -10.27
C VAL A 180 9.27 -10.96 -11.64
N ALA A 181 9.71 -9.70 -11.71
CA ALA A 181 10.17 -9.06 -12.92
C ALA A 181 11.42 -8.20 -12.65
N PRO A 182 12.29 -7.99 -13.64
CA PRO A 182 13.40 -7.07 -13.51
C PRO A 182 12.93 -5.65 -13.20
N PHE A 183 13.71 -4.94 -12.41
CA PHE A 183 13.50 -3.53 -12.11
C PHE A 183 14.47 -2.64 -12.91
N GLU A 184 14.17 -1.36 -13.02
CA GLU A 184 15.07 -0.35 -13.57
C GLU A 184 15.85 0.37 -12.45
N GLU A 185 15.16 0.81 -11.41
CA GLU A 185 15.77 1.50 -10.27
C GLU A 185 15.04 1.19 -8.97
N LEU A 186 15.81 0.76 -7.97
CA LEU A 186 15.34 0.57 -6.59
C LEU A 186 16.21 1.36 -5.62
N THR A 187 15.56 2.07 -4.70
CA THR A 187 16.23 2.75 -3.59
C THR A 187 15.59 2.31 -2.28
N LEU A 188 16.40 1.71 -1.41
CA LEU A 188 15.99 1.23 -0.10
C LEU A 188 16.82 1.93 0.98
N ASN A 189 16.15 2.56 1.94
CA ASN A 189 16.82 3.20 3.05
C ASN A 189 16.18 2.79 4.39
N SER A 190 17.01 2.41 5.35
CA SER A 190 16.60 2.20 6.73
C SER A 190 17.60 2.85 7.70
N VAL A 191 17.16 3.15 8.89
CA VAL A 191 18.08 3.47 9.98
C VAL A 191 18.38 2.20 10.76
N THR A 192 17.33 1.48 11.16
CA THR A 192 17.47 0.22 11.91
C THR A 192 16.55 -0.83 11.30
N GLY A 193 17.13 -1.79 10.63
CA GLY A 193 16.37 -2.89 10.02
C GLY A 193 17.10 -3.47 8.82
N ASP A 194 16.80 -4.71 8.57
CA ASP A 194 17.37 -5.46 7.46
C ASP A 194 16.72 -5.05 6.14
N LEU A 195 17.48 -5.07 5.06
CA LEU A 195 17.02 -4.80 3.72
C LEU A 195 17.26 -6.03 2.85
N GLY A 196 16.20 -6.57 2.28
CA GLY A 196 16.24 -7.72 1.39
C GLY A 196 15.67 -7.40 0.01
N VAL A 197 16.37 -7.81 -1.05
CA VAL A 197 15.87 -7.79 -2.42
C VAL A 197 16.13 -9.14 -3.06
N ASP A 198 15.06 -9.74 -3.54
CA ASP A 198 15.09 -10.96 -4.34
C ASP A 198 14.45 -10.64 -5.71
N ALA A 199 15.22 -10.78 -6.79
CA ALA A 199 14.77 -10.36 -8.11
C ALA A 199 15.35 -11.22 -9.24
N PRO A 200 14.63 -11.40 -10.37
CA PRO A 200 15.10 -12.19 -11.50
C PRO A 200 16.09 -11.42 -12.38
N ILE A 201 17.24 -11.05 -11.81
CA ILE A 201 18.32 -10.36 -12.49
C ILE A 201 19.66 -11.03 -12.21
N SER A 202 20.54 -11.09 -13.20
CA SER A 202 21.91 -11.59 -13.07
C SER A 202 22.96 -10.49 -12.93
N GLU A 203 22.61 -9.27 -13.31
CA GLU A 203 23.50 -8.10 -13.29
C GLU A 203 22.78 -6.90 -12.66
N CYS A 204 23.50 -6.11 -11.86
CA CYS A 204 22.99 -4.93 -11.21
C CYS A 204 24.09 -3.89 -10.96
N ASP A 205 23.78 -2.61 -11.19
CA ASP A 205 24.59 -1.49 -10.72
C ASP A 205 24.22 -1.20 -9.26
N ALA A 206 24.84 -1.92 -8.35
CA ALA A 206 24.46 -1.91 -6.94
C ALA A 206 25.39 -1.06 -6.08
N VAL A 207 24.81 -0.15 -5.27
CA VAL A 207 25.47 0.57 -4.20
C VAL A 207 24.85 0.14 -2.87
N LEU A 208 25.52 -0.74 -2.15
CA LEU A 208 25.08 -1.31 -0.89
C LEU A 208 25.92 -0.75 0.25
N ARG A 209 25.30 -0.19 1.27
CA ARG A 209 25.98 0.41 2.43
C ARG A 209 25.30 0.02 3.73
N SER A 210 26.06 -0.57 4.66
CA SER A 210 25.68 -0.77 6.05
C SER A 210 26.82 -0.27 6.96
N VAL A 211 26.49 0.44 8.02
CA VAL A 211 27.49 0.86 9.02
C VAL A 211 27.74 -0.28 10.00
N SER A 212 26.68 -0.97 10.42
CA SER A 212 26.75 -2.11 11.33
C SER A 212 25.81 -3.20 10.86
N GLY A 213 26.35 -4.14 10.11
CA GLY A 213 25.64 -5.27 9.51
C GLY A 213 26.45 -5.91 8.41
N ARG A 214 25.95 -7.01 7.89
CA ARG A 214 26.57 -7.78 6.82
C ARG A 214 25.94 -7.43 5.49
N ILE A 215 26.76 -7.40 4.45
CA ILE A 215 26.28 -7.23 3.09
C ILE A 215 26.53 -8.55 2.35
N ARG A 216 25.48 -9.12 1.79
CA ARG A 216 25.51 -10.36 1.02
C ARG A 216 24.89 -10.16 -0.34
N THR A 217 25.53 -10.69 -1.35
CA THR A 217 24.99 -10.77 -2.72
C THR A 217 25.12 -12.23 -3.18
N SER A 218 24.07 -12.75 -3.76
CA SER A 218 24.03 -14.14 -4.25
C SER A 218 23.45 -14.20 -5.66
N GLY A 219 24.18 -14.79 -6.59
CA GLY A 219 23.74 -14.97 -7.98
C GLY A 219 23.70 -13.70 -8.82
N ILE A 220 24.30 -12.59 -8.35
CA ILE A 220 24.26 -11.27 -9.03
C ILE A 220 25.67 -10.75 -9.22
N SER A 221 26.00 -10.34 -10.44
CA SER A 221 27.21 -9.62 -10.78
C SER A 221 27.00 -8.10 -10.72
N ILE A 222 27.92 -7.38 -10.11
CA ILE A 222 27.85 -5.91 -10.07
C ILE A 222 28.46 -5.35 -11.34
N VAL A 223 27.62 -4.71 -12.18
CA VAL A 223 27.96 -4.18 -13.50
C VAL A 223 27.43 -2.76 -13.66
N GLU A 224 28.31 -1.82 -13.96
CA GLU A 224 27.93 -0.42 -14.20
C GLU A 224 27.00 -0.29 -15.41
N GLY A 225 25.92 0.48 -15.26
CA GLY A 225 24.94 0.72 -16.31
C GLY A 225 23.82 -0.31 -16.42
N ALA A 226 23.84 -1.36 -15.60
CA ALA A 226 22.73 -2.30 -15.45
C ALA A 226 21.58 -1.69 -14.60
N ALA A 227 20.60 -2.50 -14.21
CA ALA A 227 19.54 -2.09 -13.28
C ALA A 227 20.14 -1.49 -12.01
N LYS A 228 19.61 -0.35 -11.54
CA LYS A 228 20.20 0.39 -10.42
C LYS A 228 19.60 -0.02 -9.10
N LEU A 229 20.43 -0.43 -8.14
CA LEU A 229 20.04 -0.66 -6.76
C LEU A 229 20.87 0.21 -5.80
N ARG A 230 20.20 0.98 -4.99
CA ARG A 230 20.81 1.69 -3.88
C ARG A 230 20.17 1.23 -2.58
N ALA A 231 20.92 0.57 -1.72
CA ALA A 231 20.43 0.13 -0.42
C ALA A 231 21.36 0.63 0.69
N THR A 232 20.80 1.34 1.64
CA THR A 232 21.54 1.95 2.75
C THR A 232 20.84 1.68 4.08
N THR A 233 21.58 1.16 5.04
CA THR A 233 21.12 1.04 6.44
C THR A 233 22.24 1.49 7.39
N VAL A 234 21.87 1.95 8.57
CA VAL A 234 22.86 2.22 9.62
C VAL A 234 23.09 0.95 10.44
N SER A 235 22.01 0.26 10.82
CA SER A 235 22.11 -0.99 11.58
C SER A 235 21.15 -2.01 11.00
N GLY A 236 21.70 -3.03 10.37
CA GLY A 236 20.95 -4.11 9.73
C GLY A 236 21.75 -4.79 8.62
N ASP A 237 21.38 -5.98 8.29
CA ASP A 237 21.94 -6.76 7.20
C ASP A 237 21.34 -6.32 5.86
N LEU A 238 22.13 -6.42 4.79
CA LEU A 238 21.71 -6.20 3.41
C LEU A 238 21.87 -7.50 2.64
N ASP A 239 20.77 -8.06 2.17
CA ASP A 239 20.76 -9.29 1.38
C ASP A 239 20.18 -9.02 -0.01
N MET A 240 20.94 -9.35 -1.05
CA MET A 240 20.49 -9.25 -2.43
C MET A 240 20.69 -10.57 -3.13
N THR A 241 19.61 -11.13 -3.66
CA THR A 241 19.60 -12.47 -4.25
C THR A 241 19.00 -12.45 -5.65
N SER A 242 19.57 -13.25 -6.54
CA SER A 242 18.96 -13.57 -7.83
C SER A 242 18.02 -14.77 -7.66
N ASN A 243 16.80 -14.66 -8.13
CA ASN A 243 15.83 -15.73 -8.20
C ASN A 243 15.61 -16.22 -9.65
N ILE A 244 16.60 -16.07 -10.53
CA ILE A 244 16.59 -16.66 -11.85
C ILE A 244 16.66 -18.19 -11.69
N GLU A 245 15.61 -18.89 -12.13
CA GLU A 245 15.59 -20.35 -12.25
C GLU A 245 16.35 -20.84 -13.50
#